data_98909a36140d6ee2bd83f9b11bc06103
#
_entry.id   98909a36140d6ee2bd83f9b11bc06103
#
_cell.length_a   1.000
_cell.length_b   1.000
_cell.length_c   1.000
_cell.angle_alpha   90.00
_cell.angle_beta   90.00
_cell.angle_gamma   90.00
#
_symmetry.space_group_name_H-M   'P 1'
#
loop_
_entity.id
_entity.type
_entity.pdbx_description
1 polymer ?
#
loop_
_entity_poly.entity_id
_entity_poly.type
_entity_poly.pdbx_seq_one_letter_code
_entity_poly.pdbx_strand_id
1 'polypeptide(L)'
;VYPQKENLFKNAFIDVMIFRYCKNSKLDNKVLVNDSMFYLLNHNGIITFSEKNKKTSPLFGEYFDIFVGQVTGCETVYKNMELGNVKVLNKENQEDNYILIKTFPTKNKILNQYLLKHKQTLLKRKIKQFNEKNWFTWGALRNYGKIEKFKGQDCIYIHTSTRNKKVAFIDKVKFFGGNLILMLPKKSINLEKTLQHLNSENFRKNHTYAGRFKIGQRVLSNSLINKQTT
;
A
#
# COMPACT_ATOMS: atom_id res chain seq x y z
N VAL A 1 -17.09 -13.74 -17.86
CA VAL A 1 -16.08 -13.92 -16.82
C VAL A 1 -16.72 -14.62 -15.64
N TYR A 2 -16.10 -15.69 -15.17
CA TYR A 2 -16.59 -16.51 -14.06
C TYR A 2 -15.51 -16.58 -12.97
N PRO A 3 -15.60 -15.72 -11.93
CA PRO A 3 -14.70 -15.80 -10.78
C PRO A 3 -14.92 -17.13 -10.05
N GLN A 4 -13.84 -17.84 -9.75
CA GLN A 4 -13.88 -19.09 -9.02
C GLN A 4 -13.77 -18.79 -7.52
N LYS A 5 -14.73 -19.29 -6.72
CA LYS A 5 -14.77 -19.10 -5.26
C LYS A 5 -14.00 -20.16 -4.49
N GLU A 6 -13.67 -21.29 -5.13
CA GLU A 6 -12.98 -22.40 -4.51
C GLU A 6 -11.46 -22.32 -4.76
N ASN A 7 -10.68 -22.78 -3.78
CA ASN A 7 -9.24 -22.90 -3.93
C ASN A 7 -8.91 -24.02 -4.94
N LEU A 8 -8.69 -23.65 -6.20
CA LEU A 8 -8.31 -24.59 -7.26
C LEU A 8 -6.89 -25.15 -7.08
N PHE A 9 -6.07 -24.51 -6.26
CA PHE A 9 -4.70 -24.93 -6.01
C PHE A 9 -4.52 -25.29 -4.54
N LYS A 10 -4.08 -26.53 -4.26
CA LYS A 10 -3.69 -26.94 -2.91
C LYS A 10 -2.53 -26.05 -2.44
N ASN A 11 -2.63 -25.52 -1.22
CA ASN A 11 -1.62 -24.67 -0.58
C ASN A 11 -1.39 -23.27 -1.22
N ALA A 12 -2.27 -22.81 -2.09
CA ALA A 12 -2.21 -21.45 -2.64
C ALA A 12 -3.52 -20.70 -2.40
N PHE A 13 -3.45 -19.56 -1.74
CA PHE A 13 -4.58 -18.63 -1.57
C PHE A 13 -4.61 -17.67 -2.76
N ILE A 14 -5.09 -18.16 -3.91
CA ILE A 14 -5.15 -17.41 -5.17
C ILE A 14 -6.60 -17.40 -5.64
N ASP A 15 -7.15 -16.21 -5.85
CA ASP A 15 -8.40 -16.05 -6.57
C ASP A 15 -8.12 -16.16 -8.06
N VAL A 16 -8.91 -16.94 -8.76
CA VAL A 16 -8.80 -17.14 -10.20
C VAL A 16 -10.10 -16.78 -10.89
N MET A 17 -10.01 -16.42 -12.16
CA MET A 17 -11.18 -16.21 -13.00
C MET A 17 -11.02 -16.95 -14.35
N ILE A 18 -12.12 -17.43 -14.88
CA ILE A 18 -12.19 -17.95 -16.24
C ILE A 18 -12.81 -16.85 -17.11
N PHE A 19 -12.20 -16.51 -18.25
CA PHE A 19 -12.77 -15.57 -19.18
C PHE A 19 -12.74 -16.12 -20.62
N ARG A 20 -13.73 -15.73 -21.41
CA ARG A 20 -13.77 -15.98 -22.85
C ARG A 20 -13.50 -14.67 -23.59
N TYR A 21 -12.57 -14.68 -24.51
CA TYR A 21 -12.26 -13.57 -25.40
C TYR A 21 -12.66 -13.91 -26.84
N CYS A 22 -13.35 -12.98 -27.52
CA CYS A 22 -13.73 -13.09 -28.94
C CYS A 22 -13.03 -11.98 -29.71
N LYS A 23 -12.04 -12.33 -30.54
CA LYS A 23 -11.20 -11.36 -31.28
C LYS A 23 -11.98 -10.51 -32.28
N ASN A 24 -13.03 -11.05 -32.89
CA ASN A 24 -13.79 -10.43 -34.00
C ASN A 24 -15.14 -9.86 -33.56
N SER A 25 -15.41 -9.72 -32.28
CA SER A 25 -16.60 -9.06 -31.77
C SER A 25 -16.50 -7.55 -31.95
N LYS A 26 -17.63 -6.84 -32.14
CA LYS A 26 -17.67 -5.38 -32.11
C LYS A 26 -17.03 -4.91 -30.80
N LEU A 27 -16.13 -3.93 -30.91
CA LEU A 27 -15.50 -3.30 -29.74
C LEU A 27 -16.60 -2.58 -28.94
N ASP A 28 -17.14 -3.27 -27.94
CA ASP A 28 -17.86 -2.63 -26.87
C ASP A 28 -17.18 -2.98 -25.55
N ASN A 29 -17.33 -2.13 -24.55
CA ASN A 29 -16.73 -2.34 -23.25
C ASN A 29 -17.64 -3.16 -22.32
N LYS A 30 -18.66 -3.83 -22.84
CA LYS A 30 -19.56 -4.68 -22.06
C LYS A 30 -18.97 -6.04 -21.80
N VAL A 31 -19.22 -6.58 -20.63
CA VAL A 31 -18.78 -7.91 -20.22
C VAL A 31 -19.83 -8.55 -19.29
N LEU A 32 -20.08 -9.83 -19.48
CA LEU A 32 -20.88 -10.62 -18.56
C LEU A 32 -19.97 -11.17 -17.44
N VAL A 33 -20.35 -10.92 -16.21
CA VAL A 33 -19.70 -11.48 -15.01
C VAL A 33 -20.75 -12.23 -14.21
N ASN A 34 -20.67 -13.56 -14.18
CA ASN A 34 -21.71 -14.41 -13.59
C ASN A 34 -23.13 -14.03 -14.04
N ASP A 35 -23.30 -13.92 -15.37
CA ASP A 35 -24.56 -13.59 -16.02
C ASP A 35 -25.10 -12.16 -15.77
N SER A 36 -24.37 -11.33 -15.05
CA SER A 36 -24.68 -9.91 -14.87
C SER A 36 -23.85 -9.05 -15.80
N MET A 37 -24.49 -8.01 -16.39
CA MET A 37 -23.83 -7.10 -17.31
C MET A 37 -22.98 -6.07 -16.54
N PHE A 38 -21.71 -5.96 -16.92
CA PHE A 38 -20.78 -4.95 -16.45
C PHE A 38 -20.11 -4.23 -17.63
N TYR A 39 -19.48 -3.11 -17.33
CA TYR A 39 -18.66 -2.36 -18.27
C TYR A 39 -17.20 -2.44 -17.82
N LEU A 40 -16.29 -2.67 -18.78
CA LEU A 40 -14.85 -2.53 -18.55
C LEU A 40 -14.47 -1.06 -18.67
N LEU A 41 -14.09 -0.45 -17.56
CA LEU A 41 -13.59 0.91 -17.54
C LEU A 41 -12.07 0.89 -17.34
N ASN A 42 -11.37 1.65 -18.18
CA ASN A 42 -9.93 1.84 -18.09
C ASN A 42 -9.62 3.19 -17.46
N HIS A 43 -9.00 3.18 -16.28
CA HIS A 43 -8.50 4.37 -15.59
C HIS A 43 -6.98 4.32 -15.51
N ASN A 44 -6.30 5.04 -16.40
CA ASN A 44 -4.83 5.10 -16.46
C ASN A 44 -4.16 3.71 -16.50
N GLY A 45 -4.73 2.80 -17.32
CA GLY A 45 -4.25 1.42 -17.47
C GLY A 45 -4.67 0.47 -16.34
N ILE A 46 -5.54 0.88 -15.44
CA ILE A 46 -6.25 0.01 -14.50
C ILE A 46 -7.64 -0.30 -15.06
N ILE A 47 -7.89 -1.57 -15.33
CA ILE A 47 -9.18 -2.04 -15.80
C ILE A 47 -10.05 -2.41 -14.59
N THR A 48 -11.26 -1.87 -14.54
CA THR A 48 -12.25 -2.15 -13.50
C THR A 48 -13.57 -2.60 -14.12
N PHE A 49 -14.29 -3.48 -13.43
CA PHE A 49 -15.67 -3.83 -13.77
C PHE A 49 -16.62 -2.83 -13.09
N SER A 50 -17.54 -2.24 -13.83
CA SER A 50 -18.48 -1.25 -13.34
C SER A 50 -19.89 -1.54 -13.85
N GLU A 51 -20.90 -1.36 -13.02
CA GLU A 51 -22.30 -1.43 -13.41
C GLU A 51 -22.71 -0.24 -14.33
N LYS A 52 -21.92 0.84 -14.32
CA LYS A 52 -22.16 2.05 -15.12
C LYS A 52 -21.09 2.25 -16.17
N ASN A 53 -21.50 2.64 -17.38
CA ASN A 53 -20.60 2.84 -18.52
C ASN A 53 -19.71 4.10 -18.44
N LYS A 54 -19.90 4.95 -17.44
CA LYS A 54 -19.13 6.19 -17.30
C LYS A 54 -18.54 6.30 -15.91
N LYS A 55 -17.36 6.92 -15.81
CA LYS A 55 -16.80 7.40 -14.56
C LYS A 55 -17.78 8.42 -13.95
N THR A 56 -18.43 8.06 -12.86
CA THR A 56 -19.44 8.90 -12.20
C THR A 56 -18.90 9.67 -11.00
N SER A 57 -17.70 9.34 -10.56
CA SER A 57 -17.05 9.91 -9.37
C SER A 57 -15.58 10.21 -9.65
N PRO A 58 -14.99 11.21 -8.98
CA PRO A 58 -13.57 11.50 -9.11
C PRO A 58 -12.70 10.36 -8.55
N LEU A 59 -11.40 10.38 -8.85
CA LEU A 59 -10.43 9.42 -8.36
C LEU A 59 -9.72 9.94 -7.11
N PHE A 60 -9.28 9.02 -6.21
CA PHE A 60 -8.48 9.42 -5.04
C PHE A 60 -7.24 10.20 -5.44
N GLY A 61 -6.55 9.82 -6.52
CA GLY A 61 -5.36 10.53 -7.01
C GLY A 61 -5.59 11.96 -7.47
N GLU A 62 -6.85 12.39 -7.67
CA GLU A 62 -7.19 13.78 -8.00
C GLU A 62 -7.22 14.68 -6.74
N TYR A 63 -7.42 14.08 -5.56
CA TYR A 63 -7.56 14.78 -4.27
C TYR A 63 -6.42 14.53 -3.31
N PHE A 64 -5.67 13.44 -3.49
CA PHE A 64 -4.60 13.04 -2.59
C PHE A 64 -3.28 12.82 -3.32
N ASP A 65 -2.18 13.25 -2.71
CA ASP A 65 -0.87 12.70 -2.98
C ASP A 65 -0.75 11.38 -2.21
N ILE A 66 -0.42 10.31 -2.91
CA ILE A 66 -0.42 8.96 -2.36
C ILE A 66 1.02 8.42 -2.31
N PHE A 67 1.50 8.10 -1.12
CA PHE A 67 2.87 7.67 -0.87
C PHE A 67 2.93 6.26 -0.30
N VAL A 68 3.92 5.49 -0.72
CA VAL A 68 4.25 4.19 -0.13
C VAL A 68 5.31 4.35 0.95
N GLY A 69 5.23 3.53 1.99
CA GLY A 69 6.14 3.57 3.12
C GLY A 69 7.54 3.04 2.84
N GLN A 70 8.41 3.23 3.80
CA GLN A 70 9.79 2.80 3.77
C GLN A 70 9.90 1.28 3.92
N VAL A 71 10.96 0.73 3.36
CA VAL A 71 11.24 -0.72 3.42
C VAL A 71 12.67 -0.93 3.91
N THR A 72 12.82 -1.57 5.05
CA THR A 72 14.13 -1.93 5.59
C THR A 72 14.77 -3.10 4.83
N GLY A 73 13.94 -4.05 4.44
CA GLY A 73 14.35 -5.33 3.86
C GLY A 73 14.86 -6.36 4.87
N CYS A 74 14.91 -5.99 6.14
CA CYS A 74 15.23 -6.89 7.24
C CYS A 74 14.70 -6.31 8.56
N GLU A 75 13.40 -6.47 8.79
CA GLU A 75 12.71 -5.97 9.99
C GLU A 75 13.38 -6.45 11.29
N THR A 76 13.75 -7.73 11.34
CA THR A 76 14.34 -8.37 12.52
C THR A 76 15.66 -7.74 12.99
N VAL A 77 16.37 -7.05 12.10
CA VAL A 77 17.61 -6.36 12.43
C VAL A 77 17.37 -4.87 12.71
N TYR A 78 16.56 -4.22 11.87
CA TYR A 78 16.39 -2.77 11.97
C TYR A 78 15.37 -2.34 13.00
N LYS A 79 14.35 -3.14 13.32
CA LYS A 79 13.42 -2.88 14.42
C LYS A 79 14.11 -3.23 15.73
N ASN A 80 14.44 -2.21 16.53
CA ASN A 80 15.19 -2.38 17.77
C ASN A 80 14.81 -1.30 18.77
N MET A 81 14.31 -1.70 19.93
CA MET A 81 13.81 -0.77 20.95
C MET A 81 14.91 0.06 21.59
N GLU A 82 16.11 -0.50 21.75
CA GLU A 82 17.22 0.12 22.46
C GLU A 82 18.12 0.96 21.53
N LEU A 83 18.43 0.42 20.32
CA LEU A 83 19.35 1.04 19.37
C LEU A 83 18.63 1.84 18.28
N GLY A 84 17.31 1.77 18.24
CA GLY A 84 16.50 2.50 17.26
C GLY A 84 16.55 4.01 17.49
N ASN A 85 16.76 4.77 16.42
CA ASN A 85 16.90 6.22 16.43
C ASN A 85 15.83 6.95 15.62
N VAL A 86 14.91 6.22 15.02
CA VAL A 86 13.75 6.76 14.30
C VAL A 86 12.48 5.96 14.63
N LYS A 87 11.38 6.67 14.86
CA LYS A 87 10.06 6.06 15.06
C LYS A 87 9.40 5.84 13.70
N VAL A 88 8.81 4.66 13.50
CA VAL A 88 8.12 4.25 12.28
C VAL A 88 6.74 3.75 12.63
N LEU A 89 5.71 4.37 12.07
CA LEU A 89 4.33 3.96 12.21
C LEU A 89 4.09 2.67 11.41
N ASN A 90 3.61 1.62 12.06
CA ASN A 90 3.31 0.33 11.44
C ASN A 90 1.82 -0.01 11.44
N LYS A 91 1.07 0.53 12.38
CA LYS A 91 -0.40 0.50 12.42
C LYS A 91 -0.92 1.65 13.29
N GLU A 92 -2.23 1.82 13.32
CA GLU A 92 -2.88 2.82 14.16
C GLU A 92 -2.37 2.75 15.61
N ASN A 93 -1.96 3.90 16.14
CA ASN A 93 -1.43 4.06 17.52
C ASN A 93 -0.21 3.18 17.86
N GLN A 94 0.49 2.64 16.85
CA GLN A 94 1.70 1.86 17.09
C GLN A 94 2.86 2.34 16.22
N GLU A 95 3.84 2.93 16.90
CA GLU A 95 5.15 3.25 16.36
C GLU A 95 6.20 2.34 16.98
N ASP A 96 7.12 1.87 16.17
CA ASP A 96 8.25 1.06 16.62
C ASP A 96 9.55 1.82 16.37
N ASN A 97 10.57 1.58 17.21
CA ASN A 97 11.89 2.17 17.05
C ASN A 97 12.70 1.37 16.00
N TYR A 98 13.27 2.08 15.04
CA TYR A 98 14.11 1.51 14.00
C TYR A 98 15.48 2.15 13.95
N ILE A 99 16.48 1.36 13.57
CA ILE A 99 17.83 1.84 13.30
C ILE A 99 17.86 2.41 11.88
N LEU A 100 18.10 3.71 11.77
CA LEU A 100 18.33 4.39 10.49
C LEU A 100 19.67 5.12 10.53
N ILE A 101 20.63 4.68 9.71
CA ILE A 101 21.97 5.29 9.62
C ILE A 101 22.27 5.66 8.17
N LYS A 102 23.00 6.77 7.99
CA LYS A 102 23.41 7.27 6.66
C LYS A 102 24.81 6.83 6.29
N THR A 103 25.69 6.66 7.30
CA THR A 103 27.09 6.29 7.13
C THR A 103 27.48 5.20 8.14
N PHE A 104 28.42 4.36 7.74
CA PHE A 104 29.00 3.34 8.61
C PHE A 104 30.53 3.38 8.49
N PRO A 105 31.30 3.31 9.61
CA PRO A 105 30.80 3.19 10.98
C PRO A 105 30.17 4.48 11.52
N THR A 106 29.29 4.35 12.53
CA THR A 106 28.70 5.47 13.28
C THR A 106 29.59 5.85 14.47
N LYS A 107 29.26 6.94 15.17
CA LYS A 107 29.91 7.29 16.43
C LYS A 107 29.53 6.33 17.61
N ASN A 108 28.44 5.59 17.48
CA ASN A 108 27.97 4.66 18.50
C ASN A 108 28.64 3.28 18.30
N LYS A 109 29.59 2.94 19.15
CA LYS A 109 30.34 1.68 19.10
C LYS A 109 29.43 0.45 19.28
N ILE A 110 28.42 0.51 20.16
CA ILE A 110 27.50 -0.60 20.44
C ILE A 110 26.65 -0.88 19.20
N LEU A 111 26.11 0.17 18.57
CA LEU A 111 25.37 0.07 17.31
C LEU A 111 26.23 -0.53 16.17
N ASN A 112 27.48 -0.13 16.09
CA ASN A 112 28.40 -0.65 15.08
C ASN A 112 28.64 -2.16 15.27
N GLN A 113 28.89 -2.60 16.49
CA GLN A 113 29.07 -4.03 16.82
C GLN A 113 27.80 -4.83 16.51
N TYR A 114 26.63 -4.32 16.90
CA TYR A 114 25.34 -4.93 16.59
C TYR A 114 25.15 -5.12 15.08
N LEU A 115 25.35 -4.08 14.28
CA LEU A 115 25.20 -4.14 12.83
C LEU A 115 26.22 -5.08 12.18
N LEU A 116 27.49 -5.09 12.63
CA LEU A 116 28.52 -6.00 12.14
C LEU A 116 28.14 -7.47 12.36
N LYS A 117 27.58 -7.81 13.53
CA LYS A 117 27.04 -9.15 13.81
C LYS A 117 26.01 -9.61 12.78
N HIS A 118 25.22 -8.68 12.22
CA HIS A 118 24.18 -8.94 11.25
C HIS A 118 24.58 -8.70 9.78
N LYS A 119 25.84 -8.31 9.53
CA LYS A 119 26.31 -7.89 8.19
C LYS A 119 26.01 -8.92 7.10
N GLN A 120 26.26 -10.20 7.34
CA GLN A 120 26.01 -11.25 6.36
C GLN A 120 24.53 -11.39 6.01
N THR A 121 23.64 -11.27 6.99
CA THR A 121 22.18 -11.24 6.79
C THR A 121 21.77 -10.04 5.96
N LEU A 122 22.33 -8.87 6.24
CA LEU A 122 22.02 -7.63 5.55
C LEU A 122 22.53 -7.61 4.11
N LEU A 123 23.67 -8.23 3.82
CA LEU A 123 24.19 -8.39 2.46
C LEU A 123 23.30 -9.31 1.59
N LYS A 124 22.69 -10.34 2.17
CA LYS A 124 21.86 -11.34 1.46
C LYS A 124 20.45 -10.85 1.10
N ARG A 125 20.06 -9.61 1.46
CA ARG A 125 18.74 -9.06 1.14
C ARG A 125 18.54 -8.94 -0.38
N LYS A 126 17.31 -9.25 -0.85
CA LYS A 126 16.99 -9.31 -2.29
C LYS A 126 16.29 -8.06 -2.83
N ILE A 127 16.06 -7.01 -2.03
CA ILE A 127 15.32 -5.80 -2.44
C ILE A 127 16.09 -4.99 -3.49
N LYS A 128 17.39 -4.90 -3.32
CA LYS A 128 18.35 -4.30 -4.25
C LYS A 128 19.70 -5.00 -4.09
N GLN A 129 20.65 -4.70 -4.95
CA GLN A 129 22.01 -5.19 -4.77
C GLN A 129 22.67 -4.48 -3.59
N PHE A 130 23.09 -5.27 -2.59
CA PHE A 130 23.87 -4.82 -1.45
C PHE A 130 25.33 -5.26 -1.59
N ASN A 131 26.24 -4.42 -1.11
CA ASN A 131 27.69 -4.65 -1.13
C ASN A 131 28.34 -4.01 0.09
N GLU A 132 29.66 -4.08 0.19
CA GLU A 132 30.45 -3.56 1.30
C GLU A 132 30.23 -2.06 1.59
N LYS A 133 29.79 -1.28 0.61
CA LYS A 133 29.57 0.17 0.76
C LYS A 133 28.16 0.53 1.24
N ASN A 134 27.18 -0.36 1.11
CA ASN A 134 25.77 -0.03 1.37
C ASN A 134 24.99 -1.06 2.19
N TRP A 135 25.60 -2.13 2.65
CA TRP A 135 24.93 -3.23 3.37
C TRP A 135 24.12 -2.77 4.60
N PHE A 136 24.53 -1.69 5.24
CA PHE A 136 23.91 -1.13 6.43
C PHE A 136 22.70 -0.23 6.14
N THR A 137 22.44 0.12 4.89
CA THR A 137 21.33 1.03 4.52
C THR A 137 20.00 0.27 4.43
N TRP A 138 18.89 0.98 4.59
CA TRP A 138 17.59 0.40 4.32
C TRP A 138 17.44 0.00 2.84
N GLY A 139 16.54 -0.95 2.57
CA GLY A 139 16.22 -1.40 1.23
C GLY A 139 15.73 -0.25 0.34
N ALA A 140 14.78 0.54 0.84
CA ALA A 140 14.28 1.71 0.13
C ALA A 140 13.75 2.78 1.10
N LEU A 141 14.32 3.99 1.02
CA LEU A 141 13.84 5.21 1.70
C LEU A 141 12.86 5.96 0.76
N ARG A 142 11.77 5.30 0.40
CA ARG A 142 10.76 5.85 -0.51
C ARG A 142 10.15 7.11 0.07
N ASN A 143 10.08 8.17 -0.74
CA ASN A 143 9.40 9.42 -0.38
C ASN A 143 9.93 10.11 0.90
N TYR A 144 11.11 9.73 1.41
CA TYR A 144 11.67 10.25 2.66
C TYR A 144 11.62 11.78 2.75
N GLY A 145 12.17 12.49 1.76
CA GLY A 145 12.19 13.96 1.77
C GLY A 145 10.80 14.61 1.70
N LYS A 146 9.84 13.97 1.01
CA LYS A 146 8.45 14.47 0.97
C LYS A 146 7.76 14.27 2.32
N ILE A 147 7.95 13.11 2.95
CA ILE A 147 7.37 12.82 4.26
C ILE A 147 7.90 13.78 5.32
N GLU A 148 9.21 14.05 5.32
CA GLU A 148 9.80 15.06 6.22
C GLU A 148 9.17 16.46 6.02
N LYS A 149 8.99 16.88 4.76
CA LYS A 149 8.39 18.18 4.44
C LYS A 149 6.96 18.35 4.97
N PHE A 150 6.18 17.28 4.96
CA PHE A 150 4.76 17.32 5.33
C PHE A 150 4.49 16.78 6.74
N LYS A 151 5.52 16.47 7.51
CA LYS A 151 5.41 15.93 8.87
C LYS A 151 4.49 16.76 9.74
N GLY A 152 3.59 16.09 10.46
CA GLY A 152 2.63 16.70 11.36
C GLY A 152 1.32 17.19 10.72
N GLN A 153 1.19 17.17 9.38
CA GLN A 153 -0.08 17.45 8.70
C GLN A 153 -1.05 16.29 8.84
N ASP A 154 -2.36 16.59 8.81
CA ASP A 154 -3.39 15.55 8.84
C ASP A 154 -3.41 14.74 7.55
N CYS A 155 -3.52 13.43 7.68
CA CYS A 155 -3.54 12.51 6.56
C CYS A 155 -4.35 11.24 6.88
N ILE A 156 -4.59 10.42 5.87
CA ILE A 156 -5.16 9.08 6.04
C ILE A 156 -4.08 8.05 5.74
N TYR A 157 -3.95 7.06 6.60
CA TYR A 157 -3.21 5.84 6.33
C TYR A 157 -4.15 4.70 5.96
N ILE A 158 -3.76 3.89 4.99
CA ILE A 158 -4.47 2.68 4.60
C ILE A 158 -3.50 1.49 4.59
N HIS A 159 -3.92 0.36 5.15
CA HIS A 159 -3.13 -0.88 5.11
C HIS A 159 -3.02 -1.41 3.69
N THR A 160 -1.80 -1.75 3.26
CA THR A 160 -1.58 -2.42 1.95
C THR A 160 -2.21 -3.81 1.93
N SER A 161 -2.28 -4.47 3.09
CA SER A 161 -2.94 -5.77 3.25
C SER A 161 -3.35 -5.98 4.72
N THR A 162 -4.62 -6.39 4.94
CA THR A 162 -5.12 -6.71 6.28
C THR A 162 -6.32 -7.64 6.22
N ARG A 163 -6.59 -8.38 7.31
CA ARG A 163 -7.84 -9.13 7.53
C ARG A 163 -8.83 -8.37 8.41
N ASN A 164 -8.40 -7.25 8.99
CA ASN A 164 -9.25 -6.45 9.87
C ASN A 164 -10.37 -5.75 9.07
N LYS A 165 -11.49 -5.50 9.73
CA LYS A 165 -12.59 -4.71 9.17
C LYS A 165 -12.18 -3.24 8.93
N LYS A 166 -11.42 -2.66 9.85
CA LYS A 166 -10.86 -1.31 9.73
C LYS A 166 -9.58 -1.38 8.88
N VAL A 167 -9.63 -0.84 7.67
CA VAL A 167 -8.51 -0.86 6.72
C VAL A 167 -7.73 0.45 6.67
N ALA A 168 -8.34 1.55 7.15
CA ALA A 168 -7.75 2.89 7.13
C ALA A 168 -7.99 3.63 8.44
N PHE A 169 -7.15 4.63 8.74
CA PHE A 169 -7.24 5.50 9.92
C PHE A 169 -6.64 6.89 9.62
N ILE A 170 -7.07 7.91 10.37
CA ILE A 170 -6.50 9.26 10.32
C ILE A 170 -5.39 9.37 11.35
N ASP A 171 -4.28 10.01 10.99
CA ASP A 171 -3.19 10.39 11.87
C ASP A 171 -2.42 11.57 11.25
N LYS A 172 -1.40 12.05 11.95
CA LYS A 172 -0.45 13.01 11.40
C LYS A 172 0.58 12.33 10.50
N VAL A 173 1.09 13.05 9.51
CA VAL A 173 2.19 12.56 8.66
C VAL A 173 3.41 12.25 9.53
N LYS A 174 3.88 11.01 9.46
CA LYS A 174 5.03 10.44 10.18
C LYS A 174 5.83 9.54 9.26
N PHE A 175 7.01 9.09 9.66
CA PHE A 175 7.63 7.93 9.01
C PHE A 175 6.78 6.69 9.20
N PHE A 176 6.62 5.89 8.16
CA PHE A 176 5.74 4.72 8.18
C PHE A 176 6.32 3.57 7.36
N GLY A 177 5.98 2.35 7.76
CA GLY A 177 6.45 1.13 7.12
C GLY A 177 5.74 0.80 5.80
N GLY A 178 6.32 -0.08 5.02
CA GLY A 178 5.81 -0.51 3.71
C GLY A 178 4.49 -1.27 3.74
N ASN A 179 3.96 -1.59 4.92
CA ASN A 179 2.64 -2.16 5.14
C ASN A 179 1.51 -1.13 5.13
N LEU A 180 1.85 0.16 5.04
CA LEU A 180 0.91 1.28 4.94
C LEU A 180 1.12 2.07 3.65
N ILE A 181 0.06 2.75 3.24
CA ILE A 181 0.04 3.81 2.21
C ILE A 181 -0.48 5.06 2.88
N LEU A 182 0.19 6.18 2.67
CA LEU A 182 -0.23 7.50 3.15
C LEU A 182 -0.97 8.23 2.04
N MET A 183 -2.11 8.82 2.36
CA MET A 183 -2.93 9.68 1.52
C MET A 183 -2.90 11.09 2.11
N LEU A 184 -2.13 11.99 1.51
CA LEU A 184 -2.02 13.40 1.91
C LEU A 184 -2.95 14.26 1.06
N PRO A 185 -3.88 15.04 1.65
CA PRO A 185 -4.78 15.91 0.89
C PRO A 185 -4.01 16.96 0.06
N LYS A 186 -4.37 17.08 -1.22
CA LYS A 186 -3.92 18.14 -2.14
C LYS A 186 -4.91 19.28 -2.26
N LYS A 187 -6.17 18.97 -1.96
CA LYS A 187 -7.32 19.88 -2.07
C LYS A 187 -8.15 19.77 -0.80
N SER A 188 -9.02 20.76 -0.59
CA SER A 188 -10.01 20.69 0.49
C SER A 188 -10.86 19.43 0.32
N ILE A 189 -10.92 18.61 1.35
CA ILE A 189 -11.69 17.35 1.38
C ILE A 189 -11.99 16.97 2.83
N ASN A 190 -13.15 16.37 3.05
CA ASN A 190 -13.52 15.90 4.38
C ASN A 190 -12.85 14.54 4.65
N LEU A 191 -11.84 14.53 5.53
CA LEU A 191 -11.08 13.33 5.87
C LEU A 191 -11.93 12.27 6.57
N GLU A 192 -12.87 12.66 7.45
CA GLU A 192 -13.74 11.74 8.17
C GLU A 192 -14.70 11.00 7.22
N LYS A 193 -15.35 11.73 6.31
CA LYS A 193 -16.19 11.10 5.28
C LYS A 193 -15.38 10.22 4.34
N THR A 194 -14.15 10.63 3.99
CA THR A 194 -13.23 9.81 3.20
C THR A 194 -12.86 8.53 3.96
N LEU A 195 -12.55 8.64 5.25
CA LEU A 195 -12.24 7.50 6.11
C LEU A 195 -13.42 6.52 6.19
N GLN A 196 -14.65 7.03 6.38
CA GLN A 196 -15.86 6.21 6.38
C GLN A 196 -16.03 5.45 5.06
N HIS A 197 -15.80 6.12 3.91
CA HIS A 197 -15.84 5.47 2.60
C HIS A 197 -14.79 4.35 2.46
N LEU A 198 -13.53 4.59 2.84
CA LEU A 198 -12.45 3.60 2.79
C LEU A 198 -12.73 2.38 3.67
N ASN A 199 -13.34 2.58 4.85
CA ASN A 199 -13.70 1.51 5.77
C ASN A 199 -15.08 0.88 5.47
N SER A 200 -15.81 1.37 4.45
CA SER A 200 -17.10 0.80 4.07
C SER A 200 -16.96 -0.63 3.57
N GLU A 201 -18.00 -1.42 3.74
CA GLU A 201 -18.04 -2.80 3.26
C GLU A 201 -17.88 -2.87 1.73
N ASN A 202 -18.52 -1.94 1.02
CA ASN A 202 -18.45 -1.87 -0.44
C ASN A 202 -17.02 -1.62 -0.94
N PHE A 203 -16.30 -0.64 -0.39
CA PHE A 203 -14.91 -0.38 -0.76
C PHE A 203 -14.02 -1.59 -0.44
N ARG A 204 -14.20 -2.21 0.73
CA ARG A 204 -13.42 -3.39 1.14
C ARG A 204 -13.68 -4.59 0.24
N LYS A 205 -14.93 -4.90 -0.10
CA LYS A 205 -15.29 -6.01 -1.00
C LYS A 205 -14.61 -5.89 -2.35
N ASN A 206 -14.54 -4.67 -2.91
CA ASN A 206 -13.91 -4.41 -4.20
C ASN A 206 -12.38 -4.60 -4.20
N HIS A 207 -11.77 -4.70 -3.01
CA HIS A 207 -10.32 -4.86 -2.81
C HIS A 207 -9.99 -6.09 -1.95
N THR A 208 -10.88 -7.07 -1.87
CA THR A 208 -10.65 -8.30 -1.11
C THR A 208 -10.26 -9.44 -2.06
N TYR A 209 -9.13 -10.05 -1.79
CA TYR A 209 -8.55 -11.19 -2.51
C TYR A 209 -8.23 -12.30 -1.52
N ALA A 210 -8.71 -13.50 -1.78
CA ALA A 210 -8.54 -14.68 -0.89
C ALA A 210 -8.85 -14.36 0.58
N GLY A 211 -9.96 -13.66 0.85
CA GLY A 211 -10.41 -13.30 2.20
C GLY A 211 -9.58 -12.22 2.90
N ARG A 212 -8.69 -11.52 2.17
CA ARG A 212 -7.85 -10.46 2.70
C ARG A 212 -8.02 -9.17 1.88
N PHE A 213 -8.23 -8.05 2.56
CA PHE A 213 -8.10 -6.74 1.92
C PHE A 213 -6.66 -6.57 1.41
N LYS A 214 -6.52 -6.12 0.17
CA LYS A 214 -5.22 -5.84 -0.45
C LYS A 214 -5.34 -4.70 -1.45
N ILE A 215 -4.51 -3.68 -1.30
CA ILE A 215 -4.49 -2.53 -2.20
C ILE A 215 -3.06 -2.02 -2.40
N GLY A 216 -2.74 -1.63 -3.63
CA GLY A 216 -1.48 -0.96 -3.97
C GLY A 216 -1.70 0.51 -4.28
N GLN A 217 -0.63 1.31 -4.23
CA GLN A 217 -0.66 2.75 -4.51
C GLN A 217 -1.37 3.09 -5.82
N ARG A 218 -1.03 2.39 -6.91
CA ARG A 218 -1.60 2.65 -8.24
C ARG A 218 -3.10 2.35 -8.28
N VAL A 219 -3.53 1.26 -7.68
CA VAL A 219 -4.95 0.88 -7.60
C VAL A 219 -5.71 1.90 -6.78
N LEU A 220 -5.19 2.26 -5.59
CA LEU A 220 -5.81 3.27 -4.72
C LEU A 220 -5.95 4.62 -5.43
N SER A 221 -4.91 5.09 -6.10
CA SER A 221 -4.93 6.36 -6.84
C SER A 221 -6.01 6.40 -7.93
N ASN A 222 -6.32 5.26 -8.55
CA ASN A 222 -7.31 5.13 -9.61
C ASN A 222 -8.67 4.58 -9.11
N SER A 223 -8.84 4.39 -7.82
CA SER A 223 -10.14 4.04 -7.24
C SER A 223 -11.03 5.26 -7.11
N LEU A 224 -12.34 5.03 -7.22
CA LEU A 224 -13.35 6.10 -7.15
C LEU A 224 -13.52 6.57 -5.70
N ILE A 225 -13.62 7.89 -5.53
CA ILE A 225 -14.01 8.52 -4.27
C ILE A 225 -15.51 8.82 -4.29
N ASN A 226 -16.17 8.72 -3.15
CA ASN A 226 -17.59 9.07 -3.07
C ASN A 226 -17.77 10.59 -3.26
N LYS A 227 -18.70 11.02 -4.13
CA LYS A 227 -19.03 12.43 -4.35
C LYS A 227 -19.41 13.19 -3.09
N GLN A 228 -19.95 12.51 -2.08
CA GLN A 228 -20.31 13.16 -0.79
C GLN A 228 -19.09 13.52 0.07
N THR A 229 -17.89 13.07 -0.32
CA THR A 229 -16.63 13.38 0.39
C THR A 229 -15.89 14.56 -0.22
N THR A 230 -16.19 14.91 -1.43
CA THR A 230 -15.66 16.07 -2.17
C THR A 230 -16.62 17.25 -2.08
#